data_fda9673cdaa0e8870e0b44898a74bbdb
#
_entry.id   fda9673cdaa0e8870e0b44898a74bbdb
#
_cell.length_a   1.000
_cell.length_b   1.000
_cell.length_c   1.000
_cell.angle_alpha   90.00
_cell.angle_beta   90.00
_cell.angle_gamma   90.00
#
_symmetry.space_group_name_H-M   'P 1'
#
loop_
_entity.id
_entity.type
_entity.pdbx_description
1 polymer ?
#
loop_
_entity_poly.entity_id
_entity_poly.type
_entity_poly.pdbx_seq_one_letter_code
_entity_poly.pdbx_strand_id
1 'polypeptide(L)'
;MNKPFYTDYVRHALRFYSRNLSQPRFKKEVDRDNWMACHDVIGGYSARDKDILTYVYGSYDTLADNVYEMSKKYSINQNIIWDMMKEFERKIAEKRGLL
;
A
#
# COMPACT_ATOMS: atom_id res chain seq x y z
N MET A 1 8.99 -5.47 18.58
CA MET A 1 8.06 -4.34 18.41
C MET A 1 6.78 -4.82 17.74
N ASN A 2 5.66 -4.50 18.32
CA ASN A 2 4.38 -4.95 17.79
C ASN A 2 3.94 -4.04 16.63
N LYS A 3 3.48 -4.65 15.55
CA LYS A 3 2.86 -3.89 14.47
C LYS A 3 1.45 -3.44 14.90
N PRO A 4 0.93 -2.32 14.35
CA PRO A 4 -0.42 -1.88 14.64
C PRO A 4 -1.47 -2.94 14.31
N PHE A 5 -2.56 -2.94 15.06
CA PHE A 5 -3.62 -3.96 14.89
C PHE A 5 -4.24 -3.98 13.50
N TYR A 6 -4.23 -2.86 12.79
CA TYR A 6 -4.83 -2.75 11.45
C TYR A 6 -3.93 -3.22 10.31
N THR A 7 -2.65 -3.53 10.60
CA THR A 7 -1.65 -3.75 9.56
C THR A 7 -2.03 -4.83 8.56
N ASP A 8 -2.44 -6.00 9.05
CA ASP A 8 -2.75 -7.12 8.16
C ASP A 8 -3.97 -6.82 7.28
N TYR A 9 -4.99 -6.20 7.85
CA TYR A 9 -6.19 -5.79 7.12
C TYR A 9 -5.85 -4.79 6.02
N VAL A 10 -5.09 -3.75 6.35
CA VAL A 10 -4.73 -2.69 5.41
C VAL A 10 -3.82 -3.25 4.30
N ARG A 11 -2.87 -4.12 4.66
CA ARG A 11 -1.99 -4.74 3.65
C ARG A 11 -2.76 -5.63 2.70
N HIS A 12 -3.77 -6.34 3.18
CA HIS A 12 -4.65 -7.11 2.31
C HIS A 12 -5.39 -6.21 1.33
N ALA A 13 -5.94 -5.10 1.81
CA ALA A 13 -6.62 -4.12 0.97
C ALA A 13 -5.67 -3.50 -0.06
N LEU A 14 -4.45 -3.17 0.35
CA LEU A 14 -3.44 -2.61 -0.55
C LEU A 14 -3.00 -3.58 -1.63
N ARG A 15 -2.89 -4.86 -1.29
CA ARG A 15 -2.55 -5.89 -2.26
C ARG A 15 -3.62 -5.99 -3.33
N PHE A 16 -4.89 -6.01 -2.92
CA PHE A 16 -6.00 -6.01 -3.85
C PHE A 16 -5.99 -4.75 -4.72
N TYR A 17 -5.82 -3.56 -4.11
CA TYR A 17 -5.79 -2.30 -4.82
C TYR A 17 -4.66 -2.29 -5.87
N SER A 18 -3.45 -2.66 -5.45
CA SER A 18 -2.26 -2.59 -6.31
C SER A 18 -2.33 -3.54 -7.50
N ARG A 19 -3.10 -4.63 -7.37
CA ARG A 19 -3.30 -5.62 -8.43
C ARG A 19 -4.52 -5.32 -9.30
N ASN A 20 -5.29 -4.29 -8.98
CA ASN A 20 -6.53 -3.94 -9.68
C ASN A 20 -6.62 -2.44 -9.93
N LEU A 21 -5.54 -1.85 -10.46
CA LEU A 21 -5.47 -0.40 -10.68
C LEU A 21 -6.37 0.05 -11.82
N SER A 22 -6.55 -0.79 -12.85
CA SER A 22 -7.36 -0.49 -14.03
C SER A 22 -8.65 -1.28 -13.96
N GLN A 23 -9.78 -0.62 -14.12
CA GLN A 23 -11.09 -1.25 -14.20
C GLN A 23 -11.37 -2.24 -13.06
N PRO A 24 -11.29 -1.79 -11.81
CA PRO A 24 -11.54 -2.69 -10.68
C PRO A 24 -12.97 -3.20 -10.69
N ARG A 25 -13.15 -4.46 -10.27
CA ARG A 25 -14.47 -5.07 -10.13
C ARG A 25 -14.67 -5.49 -8.69
N PHE A 26 -15.80 -5.11 -8.12
CA PHE A 26 -16.07 -5.34 -6.71
C PHE A 26 -17.27 -6.27 -6.55
N LYS A 27 -17.08 -7.33 -5.77
CA LYS A 27 -18.16 -8.24 -5.40
C LYS A 27 -18.88 -7.76 -4.15
N LYS A 28 -18.18 -6.99 -3.31
CA LYS A 28 -18.69 -6.51 -2.02
C LYS A 28 -18.44 -5.02 -1.91
N GLU A 29 -19.34 -4.34 -1.20
CA GLU A 29 -19.21 -2.92 -0.94
C GLU A 29 -17.94 -2.61 -0.14
N VAL A 30 -17.57 -3.48 0.81
CA VAL A 30 -16.34 -3.29 1.59
C VAL A 30 -15.10 -3.29 0.70
N ASP A 31 -15.07 -4.10 -0.34
CA ASP A 31 -13.94 -4.14 -1.27
C ASP A 31 -13.83 -2.83 -2.05
N ARG A 32 -14.97 -2.30 -2.48
CA ARG A 32 -15.02 -1.00 -3.14
C ARG A 32 -14.52 0.11 -2.21
N ASP A 33 -15.01 0.13 -0.96
CA ASP A 33 -14.63 1.16 0.00
C ASP A 33 -13.14 1.10 0.33
N ASN A 34 -12.58 -0.10 0.44
CA ASN A 34 -11.14 -0.28 0.66
C ASN A 34 -10.34 0.20 -0.54
N TRP A 35 -10.78 -0.15 -1.76
CA TRP A 35 -10.11 0.28 -2.99
C TRP A 35 -10.10 1.80 -3.10
N MET A 36 -11.26 2.42 -2.86
CA MET A 36 -11.39 3.88 -2.92
C MET A 36 -10.52 4.58 -1.89
N ALA A 37 -10.45 4.05 -0.67
CA ALA A 37 -9.60 4.61 0.36
C ALA A 37 -8.12 4.58 -0.04
N CYS A 38 -7.66 3.45 -0.59
CA CYS A 38 -6.28 3.33 -1.08
C CYS A 38 -6.02 4.31 -2.23
N HIS A 39 -6.96 4.42 -3.15
CA HIS A 39 -6.85 5.30 -4.31
C HIS A 39 -6.77 6.77 -3.88
N ASP A 40 -7.62 7.17 -2.94
CA ASP A 40 -7.63 8.55 -2.44
C ASP A 40 -6.33 8.90 -1.74
N VAL A 41 -5.84 8.00 -0.88
CA VAL A 41 -4.63 8.27 -0.10
C VAL A 41 -3.40 8.33 -1.02
N ILE A 42 -3.28 7.37 -1.95
CA ILE A 42 -2.10 7.32 -2.83
C ILE A 42 -2.03 8.53 -3.75
N GLY A 43 -3.18 9.16 -4.04
CA GLY A 43 -3.25 10.35 -4.87
C GLY A 43 -2.40 11.51 -4.37
N GLY A 44 -2.09 11.55 -3.08
CA GLY A 44 -1.25 12.59 -2.48
C GLY A 44 0.26 12.33 -2.59
N TYR A 45 0.68 11.22 -3.17
CA TYR A 45 2.09 10.84 -3.27
C TYR A 45 2.67 11.23 -4.62
N SER A 46 4.00 11.38 -4.68
CA SER A 46 4.73 11.66 -5.93
C SER A 46 4.63 10.46 -6.87
N ALA A 47 4.94 10.67 -8.16
CA ALA A 47 4.97 9.59 -9.14
C ALA A 47 5.92 8.47 -8.73
N ARG A 48 7.12 8.84 -8.20
CA ARG A 48 8.09 7.87 -7.70
C ARG A 48 7.49 7.04 -6.56
N ASP A 49 6.90 7.71 -5.59
CA ASP A 49 6.38 7.05 -4.38
C ASP A 49 5.16 6.17 -4.71
N LYS A 50 4.32 6.61 -5.67
CA LYS A 50 3.23 5.77 -6.18
C LYS A 50 3.76 4.49 -6.80
N ASP A 51 4.82 4.58 -7.61
CA ASP A 51 5.45 3.40 -8.23
C ASP A 51 5.98 2.45 -7.16
N ILE A 52 6.69 3.00 -6.18
CA ILE A 52 7.24 2.20 -5.09
C ILE A 52 6.11 1.46 -4.35
N LEU A 53 5.09 2.18 -3.92
CA LEU A 53 4.01 1.61 -3.11
C LEU A 53 3.20 0.57 -3.88
N THR A 54 2.84 0.86 -5.14
CA THR A 54 2.06 -0.10 -5.93
C THR A 54 2.86 -1.36 -6.25
N TYR A 55 4.16 -1.23 -6.47
CA TYR A 55 5.02 -2.40 -6.70
C TYR A 55 5.16 -3.23 -5.43
N VAL A 56 5.43 -2.59 -4.29
CA VAL A 56 5.68 -3.30 -3.03
C VAL A 56 4.48 -4.15 -2.64
N TYR A 57 3.26 -3.62 -2.73
CA TYR A 57 2.07 -4.38 -2.35
C TYR A 57 1.54 -5.27 -3.46
N GLY A 58 1.78 -4.91 -4.71
CA GLY A 58 1.20 -5.62 -5.85
C GLY A 58 2.05 -6.76 -6.41
N SER A 59 3.35 -6.73 -6.21
CA SER A 59 4.24 -7.79 -6.69
C SER A 59 4.02 -9.08 -5.89
N TYR A 60 4.32 -10.22 -6.51
CA TYR A 60 4.00 -11.53 -5.95
C TYR A 60 5.09 -12.13 -5.08
N ASP A 61 6.20 -11.42 -4.90
CA ASP A 61 7.23 -11.81 -3.94
C ASP A 61 6.89 -11.31 -2.54
N THR A 62 7.75 -11.58 -1.57
CA THR A 62 7.56 -11.08 -0.21
C THR A 62 7.68 -9.55 -0.18
N LEU A 63 7.08 -8.93 0.83
CA LEU A 63 7.22 -7.48 0.98
C LEU A 63 8.68 -7.07 1.09
N ALA A 64 9.48 -7.83 1.84
CA ALA A 64 10.91 -7.52 2.01
C ALA A 64 11.65 -7.54 0.67
N ASP A 65 11.39 -8.55 -0.18
CA ASP A 65 12.01 -8.64 -1.49
C ASP A 65 11.55 -7.50 -2.39
N ASN A 66 10.28 -7.14 -2.34
CA ASN A 66 9.74 -6.05 -3.14
C ASN A 66 10.34 -4.70 -2.72
N VAL A 67 10.51 -4.49 -1.41
CA VAL A 67 11.17 -3.29 -0.87
C VAL A 67 12.61 -3.21 -1.37
N TYR A 68 13.33 -4.34 -1.32
CA TYR A 68 14.71 -4.41 -1.80
C TYR A 68 14.79 -4.01 -3.27
N GLU A 69 13.92 -4.55 -4.12
CA GLU A 69 13.91 -4.24 -5.56
C GLU A 69 13.67 -2.74 -5.80
N MET A 70 12.73 -2.14 -5.08
CA MET A 70 12.45 -0.71 -5.25
C MET A 70 13.57 0.16 -4.69
N SER A 71 14.23 -0.27 -3.61
CA SER A 71 15.37 0.45 -3.08
C SER A 71 16.52 0.49 -4.11
N LYS A 72 16.72 -0.60 -4.84
CA LYS A 72 17.71 -0.65 -5.92
C LYS A 72 17.30 0.23 -7.10
N LYS A 73 16.05 0.13 -7.53
CA LYS A 73 15.56 0.89 -8.68
C LYS A 73 15.74 2.39 -8.49
N TYR A 74 15.44 2.89 -7.30
CA TYR A 74 15.47 4.32 -7.01
C TYR A 74 16.69 4.76 -6.22
N SER A 75 17.61 3.85 -5.91
CA SER A 75 18.84 4.14 -5.16
C SER A 75 18.54 4.83 -3.84
N ILE A 76 17.57 4.31 -3.10
CA ILE A 76 17.19 4.82 -1.78
C ILE A 76 17.30 3.72 -0.73
N ASN A 77 17.49 4.13 0.52
CA ASN A 77 17.60 3.20 1.64
C ASN A 77 16.27 2.46 1.85
N GLN A 78 16.34 1.17 2.14
CA GLN A 78 15.14 0.36 2.41
C GLN A 78 14.32 0.93 3.57
N ASN A 79 14.96 1.48 4.59
CA ASN A 79 14.24 2.04 5.74
C ASN A 79 13.33 3.20 5.34
N ILE A 80 13.71 3.96 4.31
CA ILE A 80 12.86 5.04 3.79
C ILE A 80 11.56 4.45 3.23
N ILE A 81 11.66 3.31 2.53
CA ILE A 81 10.48 2.64 1.98
C ILE A 81 9.61 2.07 3.09
N TRP A 82 10.22 1.40 4.09
CA TRP A 82 9.45 0.87 5.23
C TRP A 82 8.72 1.98 6.00
N ASP A 83 9.36 3.13 6.19
CA ASP A 83 8.74 4.29 6.85
C ASP A 83 7.59 4.84 6.02
N MET A 84 7.77 4.90 4.69
CA MET A 84 6.73 5.32 3.76
C MET A 84 5.51 4.38 3.83
N MET A 85 5.76 3.07 3.85
CA MET A 85 4.70 2.07 3.97
C MET A 85 3.93 2.22 5.28
N LYS A 86 4.64 2.41 6.37
CA LYS A 86 4.04 2.59 7.70
C LYS A 86 3.10 3.79 7.73
N GLU A 87 3.55 4.92 7.19
CA GLU A 87 2.76 6.14 7.12
C GLU A 87 1.55 5.95 6.19
N PHE A 88 1.76 5.31 5.05
CA PHE A 88 0.70 5.03 4.07
C PHE A 88 -0.38 4.14 4.68
N GLU A 89 0.03 3.06 5.35
CA GLU A 89 -0.88 2.13 6.02
C GLU A 89 -1.70 2.85 7.10
N ARG A 90 -1.06 3.73 7.87
CA ARG A 90 -1.73 4.52 8.90
C ARG A 90 -2.79 5.43 8.30
N LYS A 91 -2.47 6.11 7.22
CA LYS A 91 -3.41 7.02 6.54
C LYS A 91 -4.63 6.27 6.01
N ILE A 92 -4.44 5.07 5.47
CA ILE A 92 -5.54 4.25 4.99
C ILE A 92 -6.41 3.79 6.17
N ALA A 93 -5.79 3.35 7.27
CA ALA A 93 -6.50 2.93 8.46
C ALA A 93 -7.36 4.08 9.00
N GLU A 94 -6.84 5.29 9.01
CA GLU A 94 -7.56 6.49 9.41
C GLU A 94 -8.75 6.76 8.48
N LYS A 95 -8.52 6.68 7.17
CA LYS A 95 -9.55 6.91 6.15
C LYS A 95 -10.68 5.90 6.28
N ARG A 96 -10.38 4.67 6.67
CA ARG A 96 -11.36 3.59 6.83
C ARG A 96 -11.97 3.54 8.23
N GLY A 97 -11.63 4.48 9.10
CA GLY A 97 -12.19 4.54 10.45
C GLY A 97 -11.66 3.44 11.37
N LEU A 98 -10.48 2.91 11.11
CA LEU A 98 -9.85 1.90 11.95
C LEU A 98 -9.03 2.49 13.09
N LEU A 99 -8.84 3.80 13.07
CA LEU A 99 -8.15 4.54 14.11
C LEU A 99 -9.08 5.47 14.85
#